data_e6276d431875ae116e2692cf045820e3
#
_entry.id   e6276d431875ae116e2692cf045820e3
#
_cell.length_a   1.000
_cell.length_b   1.000
_cell.length_c   1.000
_cell.angle_alpha   90.00
_cell.angle_beta   90.00
_cell.angle_gamma   90.00
#
_symmetry.space_group_name_H-M   'P 1'
#
loop_
_entity.id
_entity.type
_entity.pdbx_description
1 polymer ?
#
loop_
_entity_poly.entity_id
_entity_poly.type
_entity_poly.pdbx_seq_one_letter_code
_entity_poly.pdbx_strand_id
1 'polypeptide(L)'
;RFSVLGGIRAQDIDAAVTLNGAAYGPASGYAADFDGDTGFGYQLGAAYEIPEIALRVAVTYFSEIDHTLDTIESGPGAAPRAAGPDTPLTTPQAVNIDFQTGVAADTLVFGGVRWADYSEVKVRPSRLGGSSLTDIDDFYRLTLGVGRKFSEQFSGAISLTYEEGGDDLVSPLGPTNGQFGLTVGGTYSIQNVELTAGINYTRFGDSNPRTAGATPVAAADFTDNDAIGVGFRIGYSF
;
A
#
# COMPACT_ATOMS: atom_id res chain seq x y z
N ARG A 1 27.04 -9.28 -11.13
CA ARG A 1 27.13 -7.97 -11.81
C ARG A 1 26.38 -6.94 -10.99
N PHE A 2 26.86 -5.70 -10.97
CA PHE A 2 26.19 -4.61 -10.24
C PHE A 2 25.45 -3.71 -11.25
N SER A 3 24.26 -3.25 -10.85
CA SER A 3 23.51 -2.22 -11.52
C SER A 3 23.00 -1.20 -10.51
N VAL A 4 22.86 0.05 -10.95
CA VAL A 4 22.25 1.12 -10.16
C VAL A 4 21.10 1.73 -10.96
N LEU A 5 20.09 2.19 -10.26
CA LEU A 5 18.97 2.90 -10.85
C LEU A 5 18.72 4.19 -10.08
N GLY A 6 18.21 5.18 -10.78
CA GLY A 6 17.73 6.41 -10.20
C GLY A 6 16.60 6.96 -11.04
N GLY A 7 15.68 7.65 -10.43
CA GLY A 7 14.52 8.24 -11.11
C GLY A 7 13.88 9.35 -10.30
N ILE A 8 13.20 10.23 -11.01
CA ILE A 8 12.34 11.26 -10.42
C ILE A 8 10.93 10.68 -10.33
N ARG A 9 10.22 10.99 -9.25
CA ARG A 9 8.81 10.67 -9.03
C ARG A 9 8.03 11.97 -9.04
N ALA A 10 6.91 11.99 -9.73
CA ALA A 10 5.90 13.02 -9.62
C ALA A 10 4.61 12.37 -9.12
N GLN A 11 3.95 12.98 -8.17
CA GLN A 11 2.71 12.49 -7.57
C GLN A 11 1.72 13.63 -7.46
N ASP A 12 0.49 13.34 -7.85
CA ASP A 12 -0.67 14.21 -7.70
C ASP A 12 -1.66 13.56 -6.75
N ILE A 13 -2.27 14.32 -5.85
CA ILE A 13 -3.16 13.81 -4.80
C ILE A 13 -4.40 14.69 -4.72
N ASP A 14 -5.56 14.07 -4.97
CA ASP A 14 -6.86 14.60 -4.64
C ASP A 14 -7.54 13.67 -3.64
N ALA A 15 -8.20 14.22 -2.64
CA ALA A 15 -8.88 13.42 -1.64
C ALA A 15 -10.16 14.13 -1.15
N ALA A 16 -11.11 13.32 -0.70
CA ALA A 16 -12.30 13.82 -0.02
C ALA A 16 -12.62 12.92 1.18
N VAL A 17 -13.10 13.51 2.26
CA VAL A 17 -13.51 12.79 3.46
C VAL A 17 -14.83 13.30 3.97
N THR A 18 -15.65 12.39 4.51
CA THR A 18 -16.87 12.72 5.23
C THR A 18 -16.95 11.85 6.49
N LEU A 19 -17.04 12.50 7.65
CA LEU A 19 -17.12 11.83 8.94
C LEU A 19 -18.58 11.84 9.43
N ASN A 20 -19.25 10.72 9.32
CA ASN A 20 -20.64 10.59 9.75
C ASN A 20 -20.81 9.46 10.77
N GLY A 21 -21.62 9.72 11.80
CA GLY A 21 -22.00 8.72 12.78
C GLY A 21 -21.39 8.91 14.17
N ALA A 22 -21.87 8.11 15.11
CA ALA A 22 -21.54 8.25 16.53
C ALA A 22 -20.07 7.97 16.85
N ALA A 23 -19.40 7.14 16.05
CA ALA A 23 -17.98 6.82 16.23
C ALA A 23 -17.07 8.06 16.12
N TYR A 24 -17.47 9.05 15.34
CA TYR A 24 -16.70 10.29 15.18
C TYR A 24 -16.99 11.35 16.25
N GLY A 25 -17.95 11.10 17.15
CA GLY A 25 -18.26 12.00 18.25
C GLY A 25 -18.47 13.45 17.83
N PRO A 26 -17.73 14.43 18.42
CA PRO A 26 -17.84 15.84 18.05
C PRO A 26 -17.47 16.15 16.60
N ALA A 27 -16.68 15.30 15.94
CA ALA A 27 -16.29 15.47 14.55
C ALA A 27 -17.36 14.97 13.55
N SER A 28 -18.44 14.36 14.03
CA SER A 28 -19.54 13.92 13.16
C SER A 28 -20.15 15.10 12.39
N GLY A 29 -20.39 14.91 11.10
CA GLY A 29 -20.87 15.95 10.19
C GLY A 29 -19.75 16.81 9.59
N TYR A 30 -18.48 16.51 9.86
CA TYR A 30 -17.36 17.11 9.18
C TYR A 30 -17.22 16.53 7.76
N ALA A 31 -16.92 17.39 6.80
CA ALA A 31 -16.52 17.00 5.45
C ALA A 31 -15.45 17.95 4.93
N ALA A 32 -14.50 17.40 4.18
CA ALA A 32 -13.47 18.17 3.51
C ALA A 32 -13.18 17.61 2.12
N ASP A 33 -12.86 18.52 1.19
CA ASP A 33 -12.23 18.22 -0.08
C ASP A 33 -10.83 18.83 -0.06
N PHE A 34 -9.90 18.07 -0.53
CA PHE A 34 -8.49 18.38 -0.63
C PHE A 34 -8.09 18.32 -2.10
N ASP A 35 -7.88 19.48 -2.72
CA ASP A 35 -7.32 19.58 -4.06
C ASP A 35 -5.80 19.63 -3.93
N GLY A 36 -5.12 18.64 -4.51
CA GLY A 36 -3.69 18.48 -4.40
C GLY A 36 -2.89 19.33 -5.38
N ASP A 37 -1.62 19.42 -5.08
CA ASP A 37 -0.60 19.87 -6.01
C ASP A 37 0.22 18.67 -6.53
N THR A 38 1.06 18.91 -7.54
CA THR A 38 2.03 17.92 -8.00
C THR A 38 3.29 18.01 -7.16
N GLY A 39 3.45 17.06 -6.22
CA GLY A 39 4.67 16.89 -5.44
C GLY A 39 5.74 16.10 -6.19
N PHE A 40 7.01 16.31 -5.85
CA PHE A 40 8.15 15.65 -6.47
C PHE A 40 9.01 14.93 -5.44
N GLY A 41 9.46 13.74 -5.82
CA GLY A 41 10.40 12.93 -5.07
C GLY A 41 11.37 12.21 -5.97
N TYR A 42 12.17 11.33 -5.40
CA TYR A 42 13.12 10.52 -6.15
C TYR A 42 13.11 9.07 -5.67
N GLN A 43 13.69 8.21 -6.50
CA GLN A 43 14.01 6.84 -6.13
C GLN A 43 15.46 6.53 -6.49
N LEU A 44 16.12 5.77 -5.63
CA LEU A 44 17.49 5.29 -5.82
C LEU A 44 17.54 3.81 -5.51
N GLY A 45 18.27 3.06 -6.31
CA GLY A 45 18.40 1.62 -6.07
C GLY A 45 19.70 1.05 -6.60
N ALA A 46 20.02 -0.12 -6.09
CA ALA A 46 21.13 -0.92 -6.54
C ALA A 46 20.73 -2.39 -6.59
N ALA A 47 21.28 -3.13 -7.53
CA ALA A 47 21.08 -4.56 -7.61
C ALA A 47 22.40 -5.30 -7.90
N TYR A 48 22.49 -6.51 -7.35
CA TYR A 48 23.54 -7.46 -7.61
C TYR A 48 22.98 -8.72 -8.23
N GLU A 49 23.61 -9.21 -9.29
CA GLU A 49 23.12 -10.35 -10.07
C GLU A 49 24.24 -11.36 -10.37
N ILE A 50 23.89 -12.65 -10.22
CA ILE A 50 24.67 -13.79 -10.70
C ILE A 50 23.75 -14.59 -11.63
N PRO A 51 23.79 -14.33 -12.97
CA PRO A 51 22.87 -14.95 -13.93
C PRO A 51 22.93 -16.47 -13.95
N GLU A 52 24.10 -17.05 -13.71
CA GLU A 52 24.37 -18.50 -13.75
C GLU A 52 23.51 -19.29 -12.77
N ILE A 53 23.06 -18.67 -11.69
CA ILE A 53 22.18 -19.25 -10.68
C ILE A 53 20.87 -18.45 -10.54
N ALA A 54 20.55 -17.61 -11.51
CA ALA A 54 19.41 -16.71 -11.50
C ALA A 54 19.29 -15.86 -10.20
N LEU A 55 20.42 -15.61 -9.52
CA LEU A 55 20.45 -14.78 -8.31
C LEU A 55 20.31 -13.31 -8.71
N ARG A 56 19.37 -12.65 -8.08
CA ARG A 56 19.29 -11.19 -8.04
C ARG A 56 18.88 -10.76 -6.65
N VAL A 57 19.59 -9.76 -6.11
CA VAL A 57 19.20 -9.01 -4.91
C VAL A 57 19.17 -7.55 -5.27
N ALA A 58 18.08 -6.87 -4.97
CA ALA A 58 17.91 -5.45 -5.24
C ALA A 58 17.42 -4.72 -3.99
N VAL A 59 17.91 -3.49 -3.78
CA VAL A 59 17.43 -2.56 -2.78
C VAL A 59 17.01 -1.29 -3.49
N THR A 60 15.81 -0.80 -3.18
CA THR A 60 15.30 0.45 -3.74
C THR A 60 14.73 1.31 -2.61
N TYR A 61 15.22 2.53 -2.52
CA TYR A 61 14.70 3.59 -1.65
C TYR A 61 13.80 4.51 -2.46
N PHE A 62 12.67 4.89 -1.88
CA PHE A 62 11.74 5.90 -2.37
C PHE A 62 11.69 7.03 -1.36
N SER A 63 11.95 8.26 -1.80
CA SER A 63 11.84 9.42 -0.92
C SER A 63 10.40 9.69 -0.54
N GLU A 64 10.18 10.33 0.57
CA GLU A 64 8.94 11.06 0.87
C GLU A 64 8.66 12.11 -0.19
N ILE A 65 7.38 12.52 -0.29
CA ILE A 65 6.95 13.61 -1.16
C ILE A 65 6.01 14.50 -0.34
N ASP A 66 6.36 15.78 -0.28
CA ASP A 66 5.54 16.80 0.38
C ASP A 66 4.49 17.34 -0.59
N HIS A 67 3.30 17.56 -0.07
CA HIS A 67 2.15 18.14 -0.74
C HIS A 67 1.54 19.26 0.08
N THR A 68 0.96 20.23 -0.61
CA THR A 68 0.17 21.30 -0.01
C THR A 68 -1.23 21.23 -0.62
N LEU A 69 -2.22 20.84 0.17
CA LEU A 69 -3.57 20.55 -0.31
C LEU A 69 -4.48 21.76 -0.07
N ASP A 70 -4.97 22.38 -1.13
CA ASP A 70 -6.05 23.38 -1.05
C ASP A 70 -7.27 22.74 -0.38
N THR A 71 -7.70 23.30 0.74
CA THR A 71 -8.69 22.64 1.60
C THR A 71 -10.00 23.40 1.67
N ILE A 72 -11.10 22.73 1.33
CA ILE A 72 -12.46 23.24 1.50
C ILE A 72 -13.18 22.37 2.53
N GLU A 73 -13.55 22.97 3.67
CA GLU A 73 -14.13 22.27 4.81
C GLU A 73 -15.58 22.70 5.11
N SER A 74 -16.39 21.76 5.62
CA SER A 74 -17.69 22.02 6.24
C SER A 74 -17.83 21.25 7.55
N GLY A 75 -18.66 21.76 8.49
CA GLY A 75 -18.74 21.11 9.82
C GLY A 75 -17.43 21.21 10.61
N PRO A 76 -17.32 20.50 11.78
CA PRO A 76 -18.39 19.74 12.42
C PRO A 76 -19.56 20.62 12.87
N GLY A 77 -20.70 19.99 13.08
CA GLY A 77 -21.94 20.69 13.41
C GLY A 77 -22.52 21.46 12.21
N ALA A 78 -23.06 22.66 12.45
CA ALA A 78 -23.71 23.47 11.41
C ALA A 78 -22.75 24.42 10.67
N ALA A 79 -21.44 24.28 10.81
CA ALA A 79 -20.48 25.17 10.17
C ALA A 79 -20.56 25.04 8.63
N PRO A 80 -20.76 26.15 7.89
CA PRO A 80 -20.93 26.11 6.45
C PRO A 80 -19.64 25.71 5.72
N ARG A 81 -19.78 25.19 4.51
CA ARG A 81 -18.66 24.90 3.63
C ARG A 81 -17.91 26.18 3.26
N ALA A 82 -16.61 26.20 3.49
CA ALA A 82 -15.73 27.31 3.17
C ALA A 82 -14.29 26.87 2.95
N ALA A 83 -13.52 27.65 2.20
CA ALA A 83 -12.08 27.47 2.11
C ALA A 83 -11.43 27.67 3.49
N GLY A 84 -10.55 26.76 3.84
CA GLY A 84 -9.68 26.81 5.03
C GLY A 84 -8.25 27.15 4.65
N PRO A 85 -7.34 27.16 5.63
CA PRO A 85 -5.90 27.10 5.35
C PRO A 85 -5.56 25.80 4.63
N ASP A 86 -4.52 25.82 3.82
CA ASP A 86 -4.00 24.64 3.15
C ASP A 86 -3.60 23.58 4.17
N THR A 87 -3.79 22.32 3.81
CA THR A 87 -3.43 21.18 4.65
C THR A 87 -2.15 20.55 4.12
N PRO A 88 -1.04 20.60 4.88
CA PRO A 88 0.17 19.90 4.49
C PRO A 88 -0.02 18.38 4.64
N LEU A 89 0.54 17.63 3.69
CA LEU A 89 0.59 16.17 3.69
C LEU A 89 1.94 15.71 3.18
N THR A 90 2.61 14.86 3.90
CA THR A 90 3.81 14.16 3.44
C THR A 90 3.46 12.69 3.16
N THR A 91 3.69 12.23 1.92
CA THR A 91 3.55 10.81 1.59
C THR A 91 4.81 10.05 2.00
N PRO A 92 4.71 8.78 2.43
CA PRO A 92 5.77 8.12 3.15
C PRO A 92 6.98 7.79 2.28
N GLN A 93 8.16 7.89 2.85
CA GLN A 93 9.33 7.22 2.33
C GLN A 93 9.18 5.70 2.45
N ALA A 94 9.92 4.96 1.62
CA ALA A 94 9.85 3.50 1.64
C ALA A 94 11.16 2.85 1.20
N VAL A 95 11.40 1.64 1.69
CA VAL A 95 12.50 0.77 1.25
C VAL A 95 11.93 -0.57 0.80
N ASN A 96 12.33 -1.00 -0.41
CA ASN A 96 12.10 -2.35 -0.90
C ASN A 96 13.42 -3.11 -0.94
N ILE A 97 13.39 -4.34 -0.46
CA ILE A 97 14.47 -5.32 -0.66
C ILE A 97 13.84 -6.51 -1.36
N ASP A 98 14.31 -6.79 -2.58
CA ASP A 98 13.79 -7.88 -3.41
C ASP A 98 14.91 -8.88 -3.67
N PHE A 99 14.58 -10.17 -3.68
CA PHE A 99 15.51 -11.22 -4.03
C PHE A 99 14.87 -12.31 -4.88
N GLN A 100 15.67 -12.94 -5.69
CA GLN A 100 15.35 -14.23 -6.34
C GLN A 100 16.61 -15.07 -6.48
N THR A 101 16.46 -16.40 -6.55
CA THR A 101 17.54 -17.32 -6.86
C THR A 101 17.00 -18.61 -7.43
N GLY A 102 17.75 -19.23 -8.36
CA GLY A 102 17.50 -20.58 -8.85
C GLY A 102 17.87 -21.60 -7.76
N VAL A 103 16.96 -22.48 -7.43
CA VAL A 103 17.16 -23.53 -6.42
C VAL A 103 17.22 -24.93 -7.02
N ALA A 104 16.71 -25.11 -8.24
CA ALA A 104 16.77 -26.32 -9.03
C ALA A 104 16.60 -25.98 -10.52
N ALA A 105 16.74 -26.96 -11.40
CA ALA A 105 16.42 -26.77 -12.81
C ALA A 105 14.99 -26.25 -12.96
N ASP A 106 14.81 -25.21 -13.75
CA ASP A 106 13.52 -24.56 -14.05
C ASP A 106 12.73 -24.08 -12.81
N THR A 107 13.40 -23.93 -11.65
CA THR A 107 12.75 -23.56 -10.39
C THR A 107 13.52 -22.44 -9.71
N LEU A 108 12.82 -21.38 -9.36
CA LEU A 108 13.35 -20.25 -8.59
C LEU A 108 12.54 -20.01 -7.32
N VAL A 109 13.20 -19.51 -6.31
CA VAL A 109 12.59 -18.89 -5.13
C VAL A 109 12.75 -17.38 -5.26
N PHE A 110 11.72 -16.66 -4.90
CA PHE A 110 11.74 -15.19 -4.91
C PHE A 110 11.01 -14.63 -3.68
N GLY A 111 11.31 -13.42 -3.34
CA GLY A 111 10.63 -12.73 -2.26
C GLY A 111 11.12 -11.31 -2.09
N GLY A 112 10.58 -10.66 -1.07
CA GLY A 112 10.96 -9.30 -0.75
C GLY A 112 10.40 -8.84 0.58
N VAL A 113 10.96 -7.74 1.05
CA VAL A 113 10.50 -6.99 2.21
C VAL A 113 10.27 -5.56 1.76
N ARG A 114 9.11 -5.00 2.08
CA ARG A 114 8.82 -3.59 1.95
C ARG A 114 8.55 -2.99 3.32
N TRP A 115 9.26 -1.93 3.64
CA TRP A 115 8.95 -1.02 4.72
C TRP A 115 8.48 0.32 4.15
N ALA A 116 7.52 0.95 4.79
CA ALA A 116 7.08 2.31 4.50
C ALA A 116 6.69 3.03 5.79
N ASP A 117 7.14 4.28 5.91
CA ASP A 117 6.99 5.17 7.07
C ASP A 117 5.61 5.84 7.07
N TYR A 118 4.56 5.03 7.27
CA TYR A 118 3.20 5.56 7.27
C TYR A 118 2.84 6.32 8.54
N SER A 119 3.60 6.17 9.62
CA SER A 119 3.37 6.90 10.87
C SER A 119 3.51 8.42 10.71
N GLU A 120 4.28 8.87 9.72
CA GLU A 120 4.44 10.28 9.37
C GLU A 120 3.30 10.85 8.52
N VAL A 121 2.44 10.01 7.95
CA VAL A 121 1.29 10.46 7.13
C VAL A 121 0.20 11.04 8.03
N LYS A 122 0.25 12.34 8.29
CA LYS A 122 -0.68 13.06 9.17
C LYS A 122 -1.43 14.13 8.39
N VAL A 123 -2.74 13.96 8.23
CA VAL A 123 -3.64 14.94 7.61
C VAL A 123 -4.38 15.68 8.71
N ARG A 124 -4.04 16.96 8.93
CA ARG A 124 -4.56 17.79 10.03
C ARG A 124 -5.27 19.02 9.51
N PRO A 125 -6.51 18.90 9.04
CA PRO A 125 -7.28 20.05 8.58
C PRO A 125 -7.65 20.98 9.74
N SER A 126 -7.90 22.25 9.42
CA SER A 126 -7.98 23.33 10.41
C SER A 126 -9.14 23.19 11.39
N ARG A 127 -10.29 22.70 10.93
CA ARG A 127 -11.52 22.63 11.74
C ARG A 127 -11.59 21.44 12.70
N LEU A 128 -10.65 20.51 12.62
CA LEU A 128 -10.55 19.41 13.56
C LEU A 128 -9.62 19.71 14.75
N GLY A 129 -9.26 20.99 14.96
CA GLY A 129 -8.50 21.43 16.14
C GLY A 129 -7.13 20.79 16.26
N GLY A 130 -6.47 20.46 15.16
CA GLY A 130 -5.15 19.82 15.13
C GLY A 130 -5.18 18.28 15.20
N SER A 131 -6.36 17.68 15.33
CA SER A 131 -6.49 16.22 15.23
C SER A 131 -6.21 15.74 13.82
N SER A 132 -5.45 14.66 13.67
CA SER A 132 -5.24 14.03 12.38
C SER A 132 -6.43 13.18 11.95
N LEU A 133 -6.76 13.22 10.67
CA LEU A 133 -7.69 12.28 10.03
C LEU A 133 -7.08 10.89 9.88
N THR A 134 -5.76 10.84 9.73
CA THR A 134 -4.98 9.61 9.59
C THR A 134 -4.30 9.26 10.90
N ASP A 135 -4.27 7.97 11.21
CA ASP A 135 -3.49 7.39 12.28
C ASP A 135 -3.14 5.97 11.83
N ILE A 136 -1.99 5.86 11.20
CA ILE A 136 -1.52 4.66 10.52
C ILE A 136 -0.14 4.36 11.08
N ASP A 137 0.11 3.10 11.38
CA ASP A 137 1.41 2.62 11.82
C ASP A 137 2.34 2.36 10.63
N ASP A 138 3.63 2.27 10.91
CA ASP A 138 4.61 1.86 9.92
C ASP A 138 4.26 0.49 9.36
N PHE A 139 4.54 0.35 8.09
CA PHE A 139 4.11 -0.79 7.32
C PHE A 139 5.28 -1.71 6.97
N TYR A 140 5.14 -2.98 7.31
CA TYR A 140 6.07 -4.03 6.92
C TYR A 140 5.33 -5.13 6.16
N ARG A 141 5.72 -5.34 4.91
CA ARG A 141 5.21 -6.44 4.09
C ARG A 141 6.32 -7.39 3.70
N LEU A 142 6.11 -8.66 4.00
CA LEU A 142 6.98 -9.76 3.60
C LEU A 142 6.30 -10.57 2.50
N THR A 143 7.04 -10.90 1.45
CA THR A 143 6.58 -11.80 0.38
C THR A 143 7.59 -12.91 0.17
N LEU A 144 7.13 -14.15 -0.01
CA LEU A 144 7.95 -15.31 -0.35
C LEU A 144 7.20 -16.19 -1.35
N GLY A 145 7.88 -16.60 -2.42
CA GLY A 145 7.26 -17.40 -3.46
C GLY A 145 8.22 -18.37 -4.15
N VAL A 146 7.62 -19.28 -4.86
CA VAL A 146 8.32 -20.26 -5.73
C VAL A 146 7.69 -20.16 -7.11
N GLY A 147 8.55 -20.04 -8.14
CA GLY A 147 8.19 -20.10 -9.54
C GLY A 147 8.82 -21.30 -10.21
N ARG A 148 8.10 -21.93 -11.14
CA ARG A 148 8.60 -23.05 -11.92
C ARG A 148 8.18 -22.97 -13.38
N LYS A 149 9.13 -23.23 -14.26
CA LYS A 149 8.88 -23.47 -15.68
C LYS A 149 8.56 -24.97 -15.85
N PHE A 150 7.35 -25.27 -16.27
CA PHE A 150 6.88 -26.66 -16.47
C PHE A 150 7.12 -27.15 -17.89
N SER A 151 7.13 -26.23 -18.86
CA SER A 151 7.46 -26.50 -20.26
C SER A 151 8.01 -25.23 -20.90
N GLU A 152 8.41 -25.28 -22.19
CA GLU A 152 8.82 -24.10 -22.93
C GLU A 152 7.73 -23.04 -23.04
N GLN A 153 6.46 -23.44 -22.98
CA GLN A 153 5.31 -22.57 -23.09
C GLN A 153 4.68 -22.19 -21.76
N PHE A 154 4.84 -23.01 -20.70
CA PHE A 154 4.08 -22.82 -19.46
C PHE A 154 4.98 -22.71 -18.23
N SER A 155 4.74 -21.66 -17.48
CA SER A 155 5.31 -21.46 -16.13
C SER A 155 4.22 -21.10 -15.13
N GLY A 156 4.46 -21.37 -13.87
CA GLY A 156 3.56 -21.01 -12.79
C GLY A 156 4.32 -20.62 -11.53
N ALA A 157 3.62 -19.92 -10.65
CA ALA A 157 4.16 -19.48 -9.38
C ALA A 157 3.10 -19.52 -8.28
N ILE A 158 3.58 -19.72 -7.07
CA ILE A 158 2.81 -19.55 -5.84
C ILE A 158 3.60 -18.64 -4.90
N SER A 159 2.93 -17.71 -4.24
CA SER A 159 3.54 -16.84 -3.26
C SER A 159 2.63 -16.57 -2.07
N LEU A 160 3.26 -16.37 -0.92
CA LEU A 160 2.66 -15.93 0.32
C LEU A 160 3.06 -14.49 0.56
N THR A 161 2.13 -13.70 1.06
CA THR A 161 2.36 -12.33 1.52
C THR A 161 1.89 -12.22 2.95
N TYR A 162 2.69 -11.61 3.80
CA TYR A 162 2.37 -11.35 5.20
C TYR A 162 2.64 -9.88 5.52
N GLU A 163 1.71 -9.30 6.26
CA GLU A 163 1.80 -7.96 6.81
C GLU A 163 1.39 -8.03 8.28
N GLU A 164 2.27 -7.54 9.13
CA GLU A 164 2.01 -7.52 10.57
C GLU A 164 0.89 -6.54 10.91
N GLY A 165 0.03 -6.92 11.85
CA GLY A 165 -0.95 -6.01 12.43
C GLY A 165 -0.29 -5.09 13.45
N GLY A 166 -0.87 -3.90 13.60
CA GLY A 166 -0.54 -2.93 14.65
C GLY A 166 -1.46 -3.08 15.87
N ASP A 167 -1.87 -1.95 16.41
CA ASP A 167 -2.77 -1.88 17.57
C ASP A 167 -4.16 -2.47 17.26
N ASP A 168 -4.84 -3.00 18.28
CA ASP A 168 -6.20 -3.53 18.15
C ASP A 168 -7.22 -2.44 17.75
N LEU A 169 -7.02 -1.20 18.22
CA LEU A 169 -7.86 -0.05 17.90
C LEU A 169 -7.36 0.72 16.71
N VAL A 170 -7.97 0.52 15.56
CA VAL A 170 -7.58 1.14 14.29
C VAL A 170 -8.41 2.38 13.95
N SER A 171 -7.94 3.16 12.98
CA SER A 171 -8.71 4.27 12.42
C SER A 171 -9.96 3.75 11.71
N PRO A 172 -11.16 4.37 11.92
CA PRO A 172 -12.35 4.03 11.15
C PRO A 172 -12.21 4.28 9.63
N LEU A 173 -11.25 5.11 9.21
CA LEU A 173 -10.97 5.39 7.80
C LEU A 173 -10.08 4.32 7.12
N GLY A 174 -9.49 3.41 7.91
CA GLY A 174 -8.69 2.29 7.43
C GLY A 174 -8.84 1.08 8.33
N PRO A 175 -10.01 0.40 8.34
CA PRO A 175 -10.33 -0.63 9.33
C PRO A 175 -9.68 -1.98 8.98
N THR A 176 -8.37 -1.99 8.77
CA THR A 176 -7.58 -3.20 8.51
C THR A 176 -6.42 -3.28 9.49
N ASN A 177 -6.06 -4.48 9.92
CA ASN A 177 -5.01 -4.71 10.90
C ASN A 177 -4.17 -5.93 10.50
N GLY A 178 -3.19 -5.69 9.62
CA GLY A 178 -2.39 -6.74 9.04
C GLY A 178 -3.13 -7.60 8.01
N GLN A 179 -2.42 -8.50 7.36
CA GLN A 179 -3.02 -9.42 6.40
C GLN A 179 -2.12 -10.61 6.07
N PHE A 180 -2.75 -11.69 5.63
CA PHE A 180 -2.09 -12.83 5.03
C PHE A 180 -2.67 -13.10 3.64
N GLY A 181 -1.82 -13.18 2.63
CA GLY A 181 -2.21 -13.39 1.23
C GLY A 181 -1.59 -14.65 0.64
N LEU A 182 -2.36 -15.34 -0.21
CA LEU A 182 -1.89 -16.43 -1.05
C LEU A 182 -2.19 -16.07 -2.51
N THR A 183 -1.14 -16.06 -3.34
CA THR A 183 -1.29 -15.85 -4.78
C THR A 183 -0.85 -17.09 -5.55
N VAL A 184 -1.66 -17.52 -6.51
CA VAL A 184 -1.32 -18.57 -7.47
C VAL A 184 -1.53 -17.99 -8.87
N GLY A 185 -0.54 -18.14 -9.74
CA GLY A 185 -0.61 -17.64 -11.10
C GLY A 185 0.18 -18.48 -12.08
N GLY A 186 -0.10 -18.29 -13.36
CA GLY A 186 0.60 -18.95 -14.44
C GLY A 186 0.70 -18.08 -15.68
N THR A 187 1.74 -18.33 -16.45
CA THR A 187 2.00 -17.66 -17.72
C THR A 187 2.10 -18.71 -18.82
N TYR A 188 1.39 -18.48 -19.91
CA TYR A 188 1.42 -19.30 -21.11
C TYR A 188 1.90 -18.47 -22.30
N SER A 189 2.98 -18.91 -22.93
CA SER A 189 3.63 -18.21 -24.04
C SER A 189 3.42 -18.97 -25.35
N ILE A 190 2.87 -18.30 -26.35
CA ILE A 190 2.68 -18.83 -27.72
C ILE A 190 3.29 -17.83 -28.70
N GLN A 191 4.35 -18.23 -29.38
CA GLN A 191 5.05 -17.34 -30.33
C GLN A 191 5.41 -16.00 -29.66
N ASN A 192 4.79 -14.91 -30.11
CA ASN A 192 5.02 -13.57 -29.63
C ASN A 192 3.99 -13.09 -28.59
N VAL A 193 3.05 -14.00 -28.16
CA VAL A 193 2.00 -13.68 -27.20
C VAL A 193 2.28 -14.35 -25.86
N GLU A 194 2.20 -13.58 -24.79
CA GLU A 194 2.27 -14.04 -23.40
C GLU A 194 0.95 -13.78 -22.69
N LEU A 195 0.33 -14.83 -22.18
CA LEU A 195 -0.91 -14.77 -21.41
C LEU A 195 -0.59 -15.10 -19.96
N THR A 196 -0.81 -14.15 -19.05
CA THR A 196 -0.65 -14.37 -17.61
C THR A 196 -2.01 -14.26 -16.92
N ALA A 197 -2.30 -15.20 -16.03
CA ALA A 197 -3.48 -15.16 -15.18
C ALA A 197 -3.10 -15.55 -13.76
N GLY A 198 -3.81 -15.00 -12.78
CA GLY A 198 -3.59 -15.31 -11.37
C GLY A 198 -4.80 -15.03 -10.51
N ILE A 199 -4.84 -15.73 -9.38
CA ILE A 199 -5.83 -15.56 -8.31
C ILE A 199 -5.06 -15.26 -7.03
N ASN A 200 -5.52 -14.27 -6.30
CA ASN A 200 -5.08 -13.94 -4.96
C ASN A 200 -6.24 -14.14 -3.98
N TYR A 201 -5.96 -14.77 -2.86
CA TYR A 201 -6.81 -14.80 -1.68
C TYR A 201 -6.09 -14.04 -0.55
N THR A 202 -6.78 -13.08 0.07
CA THR A 202 -6.25 -12.33 1.21
C THR A 202 -7.21 -12.45 2.37
N ARG A 203 -6.70 -12.85 3.53
CA ARG A 203 -7.37 -12.75 4.82
C ARG A 203 -6.80 -11.56 5.56
N PHE A 204 -7.68 -10.64 5.95
CA PHE A 204 -7.32 -9.49 6.78
C PHE A 204 -7.33 -9.89 8.26
N GLY A 205 -6.45 -9.26 9.04
CA GLY A 205 -6.48 -9.37 10.48
C GLY A 205 -7.71 -8.71 11.07
N ASP A 206 -8.16 -9.21 12.21
CA ASP A 206 -9.28 -8.66 12.94
C ASP A 206 -8.93 -7.26 13.45
N SER A 207 -9.90 -6.34 13.45
CA SER A 207 -9.69 -4.96 13.84
C SER A 207 -10.93 -4.35 14.49
N ASN A 208 -10.69 -3.41 15.40
CA ASN A 208 -11.72 -2.68 16.13
C ASN A 208 -11.59 -1.18 15.80
N PRO A 209 -12.38 -0.64 14.85
CA PRO A 209 -12.42 0.79 14.62
C PRO A 209 -12.76 1.55 15.89
N ARG A 210 -11.96 2.55 16.21
CA ARG A 210 -12.07 3.30 17.46
C ARG A 210 -13.03 4.49 17.38
N THR A 211 -13.63 4.85 18.50
CA THR A 211 -14.32 6.13 18.64
C THR A 211 -13.33 7.29 18.68
N ALA A 212 -13.77 8.47 18.22
CA ALA A 212 -13.02 9.71 18.42
C ALA A 212 -13.07 10.14 19.91
N GLY A 213 -12.03 10.86 20.34
CA GLY A 213 -11.96 11.46 21.70
C GLY A 213 -10.72 11.04 22.47
N ALA A 214 -10.59 11.56 23.69
CA ALA A 214 -9.41 11.36 24.54
C ALA A 214 -9.30 9.93 25.11
N THR A 215 -10.40 9.18 25.14
CA THR A 215 -10.41 7.79 25.60
C THR A 215 -11.14 6.96 24.55
N PRO A 216 -10.45 6.57 23.47
CA PRO A 216 -11.06 5.80 22.41
C PRO A 216 -11.45 4.40 22.91
N VAL A 217 -12.59 3.92 22.43
CA VAL A 217 -13.08 2.55 22.64
C VAL A 217 -13.47 1.94 21.29
N ALA A 218 -13.57 0.62 21.21
CA ALA A 218 -14.06 -0.06 20.02
C ALA A 218 -15.47 0.43 19.66
N ALA A 219 -15.65 0.87 18.42
CA ALA A 219 -16.94 1.30 17.86
C ALA A 219 -17.61 0.20 17.05
N ALA A 220 -16.85 -0.77 16.57
CA ALA A 220 -17.29 -1.92 15.79
C ALA A 220 -16.24 -3.03 15.85
N ASP A 221 -16.64 -4.23 15.46
CA ASP A 221 -15.77 -5.39 15.30
C ASP A 221 -15.73 -5.77 13.82
N PHE A 222 -14.53 -5.75 13.22
CA PHE A 222 -14.29 -6.27 11.89
C PHE A 222 -13.52 -7.57 12.00
N THR A 223 -14.23 -8.69 11.90
CA THR A 223 -13.68 -10.03 12.07
C THR A 223 -13.93 -10.88 10.84
N ASP A 224 -13.05 -11.85 10.60
CA ASP A 224 -13.17 -12.82 9.50
C ASP A 224 -13.31 -12.21 8.09
N ASN A 225 -12.71 -11.03 7.86
CA ASN A 225 -12.74 -10.37 6.56
C ASN A 225 -11.75 -11.01 5.59
N ASP A 226 -12.19 -11.25 4.36
CA ASP A 226 -11.35 -11.76 3.29
C ASP A 226 -11.67 -11.13 1.94
N ALA A 227 -10.74 -11.26 1.00
CA ALA A 227 -10.89 -10.80 -0.37
C ALA A 227 -10.31 -11.80 -1.37
N ILE A 228 -10.95 -11.90 -2.54
CA ILE A 228 -10.44 -12.64 -3.68
C ILE A 228 -10.20 -11.66 -4.82
N GLY A 229 -8.97 -11.65 -5.33
CA GLY A 229 -8.56 -10.91 -6.51
C GLY A 229 -8.28 -11.84 -7.68
N VAL A 230 -8.68 -11.45 -8.90
CA VAL A 230 -8.34 -12.14 -10.15
C VAL A 230 -7.64 -11.14 -11.05
N GLY A 231 -6.47 -11.53 -11.57
CA GLY A 231 -5.68 -10.73 -12.50
C GLY A 231 -5.48 -11.44 -13.83
N PHE A 232 -5.47 -10.67 -14.91
CA PHE A 232 -5.18 -11.14 -16.25
C PHE A 232 -4.32 -10.12 -17.02
N ARG A 233 -3.32 -10.60 -17.76
CA ARG A 233 -2.43 -9.78 -18.58
C ARG A 233 -2.18 -10.46 -19.93
N ILE A 234 -2.18 -9.69 -21.00
CA ILE A 234 -1.71 -10.08 -22.33
C ILE A 234 -0.49 -9.26 -22.67
N GLY A 235 0.61 -9.91 -23.00
CA GLY A 235 1.83 -9.31 -23.55
C GLY A 235 2.00 -9.70 -25.00
N TYR A 236 2.51 -8.78 -25.83
CA TYR A 236 2.90 -9.05 -27.22
C TYR A 236 4.31 -8.51 -27.46
N SER A 237 5.19 -9.34 -28.02
CA SER A 237 6.56 -8.96 -28.39
C SER A 237 6.66 -8.82 -29.90
N PHE A 238 7.22 -7.72 -30.39
CA PHE A 238 7.39 -7.41 -31.83
C PHE A 238 8.67 -8.00 -32.39
#